data_f0b68cb8a37df3ad2d12312820544813
#
_entry.id   f0b68cb8a37df3ad2d12312820544813
#
_cell.length_a   1.000
_cell.length_b   1.000
_cell.length_c   1.000
_cell.angle_alpha   90.00
_cell.angle_beta   90.00
_cell.angle_gamma   90.00
#
_symmetry.space_group_name_H-M   'P 1'
#
loop_
_entity.id
_entity.type
_entity.pdbx_description
1 polymer ?
#
loop_
_entity_poly.entity_id
_entity_poly.type
_entity_poly.pdbx_seq_one_letter_code
_entity_poly.pdbx_strand_id
1 'polypeptide(L)'
;MRLLITNIRTLYQTEGQGEEKKMVYGSQMAKVPSIENAWLLAQDGVIIGFGKMITVPETVADEVIDATGRLVLPAWCDSHTHLVYAAPRTQEFADRISGLSYEEIARRGGGILASARRLKEMSADDLYDQSLERLHRVIAQGTGAIEIKSGYGLDLEGELKMLRTIRRLKENAPIPIKATFLAAHAYPLEYKQNKEGYVNLIINEMLPKVAGEGLAEYIDVFCERGFFEVAETERILEAGWKYGLKPKIHANQLYASGGVQVGVKWNALSVDHLECVGEPEIEALKTGTTMPTLLPGAAFFLGMHYQPARKIIDAGLPVCLATDYNPGSCPSGNIPLLLTIACTQLKMTPEEAINAVTINGAAAMELEREMGTIKIGKKANLILTNKMESLAYIPYDYGNNPVAQMILNK
;
A
#
# COMPACT_ATOMS: atom_id res chain seq x y z
N MET A 1 -28.25 -9.17 -0.36
CA MET A 1 -28.37 -8.88 1.10
C MET A 1 -28.36 -7.37 1.30
N ARG A 2 -29.31 -6.83 2.08
CA ARG A 2 -29.36 -5.42 2.48
C ARG A 2 -28.82 -5.24 3.89
N LEU A 3 -27.85 -4.37 4.04
CA LEU A 3 -27.25 -3.97 5.33
C LEU A 3 -27.58 -2.51 5.61
N LEU A 4 -28.19 -2.22 6.75
CA LEU A 4 -28.44 -0.87 7.24
C LEU A 4 -27.59 -0.60 8.50
N ILE A 5 -26.77 0.44 8.45
CA ILE A 5 -26.02 0.93 9.61
C ILE A 5 -26.71 2.20 10.10
N THR A 6 -27.09 2.21 11.37
CA THR A 6 -27.83 3.33 12.00
C THR A 6 -27.04 3.94 13.12
N ASN A 7 -27.44 5.13 13.56
CA ASN A 7 -26.85 5.85 14.71
C ASN A 7 -25.34 6.03 14.59
N ILE A 8 -24.82 6.15 13.37
CA ILE A 8 -23.41 6.41 13.14
C ILE A 8 -23.07 7.77 13.74
N ARG A 9 -22.15 7.82 14.72
CA ARG A 9 -21.74 9.10 15.32
C ARG A 9 -21.26 10.07 14.26
N THR A 10 -20.31 9.62 13.41
CA THR A 10 -19.84 10.39 12.26
C THR A 10 -19.47 9.44 11.13
N LEU A 11 -20.04 9.68 9.95
CA LEU A 11 -19.72 9.01 8.70
C LEU A 11 -18.73 9.88 7.94
N TYR A 12 -17.49 9.43 7.79
CA TYR A 12 -16.39 10.18 7.18
C TYR A 12 -16.17 9.84 5.71
N GLN A 13 -15.47 10.72 4.98
CA GLN A 13 -15.12 10.58 3.56
C GLN A 13 -16.34 10.50 2.63
N THR A 14 -17.39 11.24 2.93
CA THR A 14 -18.60 11.27 2.10
C THR A 14 -18.38 12.13 0.85
N GLU A 15 -18.85 11.66 -0.31
CA GLU A 15 -18.92 12.44 -1.55
C GLU A 15 -20.37 12.82 -1.86
N GLY A 16 -20.58 14.07 -2.31
CA GLY A 16 -21.88 14.54 -2.79
C GLY A 16 -22.30 13.88 -4.11
N GLN A 17 -23.60 13.95 -4.44
CA GLN A 17 -24.08 13.53 -5.75
C GLN A 17 -23.46 14.41 -6.84
N GLY A 18 -22.91 13.77 -7.88
CA GLY A 18 -22.26 14.46 -9.02
C GLY A 18 -20.80 14.82 -8.79
N GLU A 19 -20.25 14.70 -7.58
CA GLU A 19 -18.81 14.83 -7.35
C GLU A 19 -18.09 13.52 -7.74
N GLU A 20 -16.99 13.64 -8.44
CA GLU A 20 -16.10 12.52 -8.72
C GLU A 20 -14.68 12.91 -8.30
N LYS A 21 -14.32 12.57 -7.07
CA LYS A 21 -12.97 12.81 -6.54
C LYS A 21 -12.12 11.58 -6.81
N LYS A 22 -11.04 11.76 -7.57
CA LYS A 22 -10.07 10.68 -7.81
C LYS A 22 -9.00 10.64 -6.73
N MET A 23 -8.52 11.80 -6.29
CA MET A 23 -7.53 11.98 -5.23
C MET A 23 -7.62 13.41 -4.67
N VAL A 24 -6.93 13.68 -3.59
CA VAL A 24 -6.84 15.01 -2.95
C VAL A 24 -5.38 15.46 -2.85
N TYR A 25 -5.15 16.77 -2.96
CA TYR A 25 -3.80 17.38 -3.04
C TYR A 25 -3.66 18.56 -2.09
N GLY A 26 -2.44 18.82 -1.68
CA GLY A 26 -2.08 20.02 -0.92
C GLY A 26 -3.03 20.26 0.24
N SER A 27 -3.53 21.48 0.38
CA SER A 27 -4.45 21.86 1.45
C SER A 27 -5.80 21.12 1.45
N GLN A 28 -6.18 20.47 0.35
CA GLN A 28 -7.40 19.67 0.32
C GLN A 28 -7.24 18.37 1.13
N MET A 29 -6.01 17.89 1.32
CA MET A 29 -5.75 16.71 2.15
C MET A 29 -6.17 16.89 3.61
N ALA A 30 -6.23 18.13 4.12
CA ALA A 30 -6.71 18.43 5.47
C ALA A 30 -8.25 18.41 5.59
N LYS A 31 -8.98 18.10 4.51
CA LYS A 31 -10.45 18.10 4.49
C LYS A 31 -10.98 16.70 4.33
N VAL A 32 -11.71 16.22 5.34
CA VAL A 32 -12.42 14.96 5.32
C VAL A 32 -13.92 15.25 5.45
N PRO A 33 -14.68 15.26 4.35
CA PRO A 33 -16.11 15.51 4.39
C PRO A 33 -16.81 14.46 5.25
N SER A 34 -17.79 14.88 6.06
CA SER A 34 -18.45 14.00 7.01
C SER A 34 -19.91 14.36 7.26
N ILE A 35 -20.67 13.39 7.78
CA ILE A 35 -22.07 13.55 8.23
C ILE A 35 -22.15 13.04 9.66
N GLU A 36 -22.55 13.93 10.58
CA GLU A 36 -22.83 13.55 11.97
C GLU A 36 -24.23 12.94 12.12
N ASN A 37 -24.38 12.05 13.10
CA ASN A 37 -25.62 11.33 13.37
C ASN A 37 -26.21 10.77 12.08
N ALA A 38 -25.48 9.81 11.49
CA ALA A 38 -25.71 9.35 10.13
C ALA A 38 -26.27 7.90 10.09
N TRP A 39 -26.79 7.56 8.92
CA TRP A 39 -27.09 6.21 8.50
C TRP A 39 -26.39 5.90 7.18
N LEU A 40 -26.18 4.62 6.90
CA LEU A 40 -25.69 4.10 5.60
C LEU A 40 -26.44 2.82 5.26
N LEU A 41 -26.87 2.72 4.00
CA LEU A 41 -27.52 1.54 3.44
C LEU A 41 -26.67 0.99 2.31
N ALA A 42 -26.34 -0.30 2.40
CA ALA A 42 -25.69 -1.04 1.33
C ALA A 42 -26.60 -2.19 0.88
N GLN A 43 -26.52 -2.53 -0.41
CA GLN A 43 -27.17 -3.68 -0.99
C GLN A 43 -26.17 -4.46 -1.83
N ASP A 44 -26.07 -5.77 -1.58
CA ASP A 44 -25.18 -6.69 -2.28
C ASP A 44 -23.73 -6.13 -2.35
N GLY A 45 -23.28 -5.59 -1.20
CA GLY A 45 -21.95 -5.00 -1.02
C GLY A 45 -21.70 -3.66 -1.69
N VAL A 46 -22.73 -3.00 -2.24
CA VAL A 46 -22.64 -1.67 -2.85
C VAL A 46 -23.43 -0.66 -2.02
N ILE A 47 -22.86 0.52 -1.80
CA ILE A 47 -23.52 1.65 -1.11
C ILE A 47 -24.63 2.16 -2.00
N ILE A 48 -25.90 2.12 -1.51
CA ILE A 48 -27.07 2.60 -2.24
C ILE A 48 -27.69 3.86 -1.62
N GLY A 49 -27.27 4.22 -0.41
CA GLY A 49 -27.72 5.47 0.25
C GLY A 49 -27.00 5.72 1.55
N PHE A 50 -26.94 7.00 1.92
CA PHE A 50 -26.47 7.46 3.22
C PHE A 50 -26.99 8.89 3.49
N GLY A 51 -27.03 9.28 4.75
CA GLY A 51 -27.49 10.61 5.14
C GLY A 51 -27.61 10.76 6.64
N LYS A 52 -28.23 11.87 7.09
CA LYS A 52 -28.53 12.10 8.52
C LYS A 52 -29.63 11.17 9.00
N MET A 53 -29.57 10.72 10.26
CA MET A 53 -30.56 9.81 10.86
C MET A 53 -32.02 10.26 10.68
N ILE A 54 -32.28 11.56 10.70
CA ILE A 54 -33.64 12.09 10.48
C ILE A 54 -34.20 11.73 9.09
N THR A 55 -33.35 11.35 8.15
CA THR A 55 -33.72 10.94 6.78
C THR A 55 -33.53 9.45 6.54
N VAL A 56 -33.40 8.64 7.60
CA VAL A 56 -33.25 7.19 7.43
C VAL A 56 -34.47 6.63 6.72
N PRO A 57 -34.29 5.83 5.65
CA PRO A 57 -35.42 5.30 4.90
C PRO A 57 -36.16 4.22 5.70
N GLU A 58 -37.48 4.22 5.60
CA GLU A 58 -38.28 3.08 6.01
C GLU A 58 -38.02 1.92 5.02
N THR A 59 -37.15 1.01 5.39
CA THR A 59 -36.77 -0.13 4.54
C THR A 59 -36.60 -1.39 5.36
N VAL A 60 -36.91 -2.52 4.75
CA VAL A 60 -36.56 -3.84 5.32
C VAL A 60 -35.12 -4.13 4.96
N ALA A 61 -34.28 -4.30 5.97
CA ALA A 61 -32.90 -4.73 5.83
C ALA A 61 -32.75 -6.16 6.37
N ASP A 62 -31.88 -6.95 5.74
CA ASP A 62 -31.58 -8.31 6.19
C ASP A 62 -30.72 -8.28 7.47
N GLU A 63 -29.88 -7.23 7.59
CA GLU A 63 -29.03 -6.99 8.74
C GLU A 63 -29.08 -5.50 9.11
N VAL A 64 -29.18 -5.23 10.42
CA VAL A 64 -29.12 -3.86 10.98
C VAL A 64 -28.02 -3.79 12.01
N ILE A 65 -27.08 -2.86 11.84
CA ILE A 65 -25.99 -2.57 12.78
C ILE A 65 -26.26 -1.23 13.48
N ASP A 66 -26.32 -1.23 14.80
CA ASP A 66 -26.34 -0.03 15.60
C ASP A 66 -24.89 0.48 15.85
N ALA A 67 -24.54 1.60 15.27
CA ALA A 67 -23.23 2.24 15.37
C ALA A 67 -23.16 3.36 16.40
N THR A 68 -24.02 3.32 17.45
CA THR A 68 -24.06 4.34 18.50
C THR A 68 -22.67 4.57 19.12
N GLY A 69 -22.18 5.81 19.03
CA GLY A 69 -20.87 6.24 19.54
C GLY A 69 -19.68 5.83 18.70
N ARG A 70 -19.89 5.25 17.51
CA ARG A 70 -18.85 4.74 16.62
C ARG A 70 -18.73 5.61 15.36
N LEU A 71 -17.54 5.61 14.79
CA LEU A 71 -17.28 6.21 13.49
C LEU A 71 -17.40 5.13 12.40
N VAL A 72 -17.77 5.55 11.18
CA VAL A 72 -17.70 4.73 9.98
C VAL A 72 -16.85 5.44 8.94
N LEU A 73 -15.88 4.71 8.37
CA LEU A 73 -14.93 5.19 7.38
C LEU A 73 -14.80 4.17 6.23
N PRO A 74 -14.33 4.59 5.03
CA PRO A 74 -13.81 3.64 4.06
C PRO A 74 -12.67 2.82 4.66
N ALA A 75 -12.57 1.55 4.30
CA ALA A 75 -11.45 0.71 4.67
C ALA A 75 -10.13 1.24 4.08
N TRP A 76 -9.02 0.96 4.77
CA TRP A 76 -7.69 1.39 4.33
C TRP A 76 -7.28 0.75 3.01
N CYS A 77 -6.57 1.51 2.19
CA CYS A 77 -6.00 1.09 0.93
C CYS A 77 -4.47 1.09 1.06
N ASP A 78 -3.87 -0.08 1.20
CA ASP A 78 -2.43 -0.25 1.37
C ASP A 78 -1.74 -0.49 0.03
N SER A 79 -1.19 0.54 -0.56
CA SER A 79 -0.70 0.56 -1.94
C SER A 79 0.75 0.08 -2.11
N HIS A 80 1.38 -0.45 -1.05
CA HIS A 80 2.75 -0.95 -1.12
C HIS A 80 3.02 -1.98 -0.03
N THR A 81 3.04 -3.26 -0.39
CA THR A 81 3.45 -4.35 0.52
C THR A 81 4.25 -5.43 -0.20
N HIS A 82 5.04 -6.17 0.58
CA HIS A 82 5.69 -7.44 0.20
C HIS A 82 5.18 -8.56 1.11
N LEU A 83 3.88 -8.64 1.30
CA LEU A 83 3.22 -9.55 2.25
C LEU A 83 3.54 -11.03 1.98
N VAL A 84 3.81 -11.38 0.71
CA VAL A 84 4.21 -12.75 0.32
C VAL A 84 5.72 -12.92 0.50
N TYR A 85 6.11 -13.58 1.58
CA TYR A 85 7.51 -13.93 1.89
C TYR A 85 7.58 -15.23 2.69
N ALA A 86 8.71 -15.94 2.58
CA ALA A 86 8.87 -17.27 3.17
C ALA A 86 9.05 -17.24 4.69
N ALA A 87 9.80 -16.29 5.24
CA ALA A 87 10.08 -16.27 6.67
C ALA A 87 10.45 -14.86 7.17
N PRO A 88 10.17 -14.54 8.46
CA PRO A 88 10.63 -13.30 9.08
C PRO A 88 12.16 -13.28 9.22
N ARG A 89 12.74 -12.07 9.32
CA ARG A 89 14.18 -11.84 9.50
C ARG A 89 14.50 -11.43 10.94
N THR A 90 14.00 -12.18 11.92
CA THR A 90 14.14 -11.86 13.35
C THR A 90 15.60 -11.85 13.81
N GLN A 91 16.47 -12.73 13.26
CA GLN A 91 17.89 -12.73 13.59
C GLN A 91 18.60 -11.46 13.08
N GLU A 92 18.29 -11.01 11.87
CA GLU A 92 18.84 -9.75 11.32
C GLU A 92 18.41 -8.54 12.17
N PHE A 93 17.18 -8.56 12.68
CA PHE A 93 16.71 -7.54 13.61
C PHE A 93 17.56 -7.54 14.89
N ALA A 94 17.78 -8.70 15.53
CA ALA A 94 18.60 -8.83 16.72
C ALA A 94 20.05 -8.39 16.47
N ASP A 95 20.63 -8.79 15.35
CA ASP A 95 21.99 -8.43 14.94
C ASP A 95 22.14 -6.90 14.76
N ARG A 96 21.17 -6.25 14.14
CA ARG A 96 21.14 -4.79 13.95
C ARG A 96 21.03 -4.05 15.28
N ILE A 97 20.16 -4.49 16.18
CA ILE A 97 20.03 -3.90 17.54
C ILE A 97 21.33 -4.08 18.33
N SER A 98 22.05 -5.16 18.07
CA SER A 98 23.38 -5.41 18.67
C SER A 98 24.52 -4.59 18.04
N GLY A 99 24.22 -3.72 17.05
CA GLY A 99 25.18 -2.81 16.44
C GLY A 99 25.91 -3.35 15.22
N LEU A 100 25.50 -4.51 14.66
CA LEU A 100 26.09 -5.00 13.42
C LEU A 100 25.72 -4.07 12.25
N SER A 101 26.70 -3.78 11.40
CA SER A 101 26.47 -3.03 10.18
C SER A 101 25.67 -3.83 9.16
N TYR A 102 25.02 -3.13 8.22
CA TYR A 102 24.32 -3.76 7.10
C TYR A 102 25.25 -4.69 6.29
N GLU A 103 26.50 -4.29 6.10
CA GLU A 103 27.51 -5.10 5.38
C GLU A 103 27.84 -6.38 6.12
N GLU A 104 27.96 -6.35 7.44
CA GLU A 104 28.20 -7.55 8.25
C GLU A 104 27.00 -8.48 8.24
N ILE A 105 25.78 -7.98 8.31
CA ILE A 105 24.56 -8.75 8.21
C ILE A 105 24.48 -9.41 6.82
N ALA A 106 24.75 -8.67 5.76
CA ALA A 106 24.76 -9.21 4.40
C ALA A 106 25.86 -10.29 4.23
N ARG A 107 27.06 -10.09 4.79
CA ARG A 107 28.17 -11.06 4.78
C ARG A 107 27.80 -12.36 5.52
N ARG A 108 27.00 -12.28 6.58
CA ARG A 108 26.46 -13.44 7.32
C ARG A 108 25.31 -14.13 6.56
N GLY A 109 25.03 -13.65 5.34
CA GLY A 109 24.00 -14.23 4.48
C GLY A 109 22.59 -13.72 4.75
N GLY A 110 22.45 -12.56 5.36
CA GLY A 110 21.17 -11.85 5.57
C GLY A 110 20.68 -11.10 4.34
N GLY A 111 19.63 -10.27 4.52
CA GLY A 111 19.06 -9.44 3.50
C GLY A 111 18.09 -10.15 2.54
N ILE A 112 17.82 -9.52 1.40
CA ILE A 112 16.92 -10.05 0.36
C ILE A 112 17.37 -11.42 -0.14
N LEU A 113 18.69 -11.65 -0.23
CA LEU A 113 19.26 -12.93 -0.66
C LEU A 113 18.94 -14.08 0.30
N ALA A 114 18.86 -13.82 1.61
CA ALA A 114 18.41 -14.82 2.58
C ALA A 114 16.94 -15.17 2.38
N SER A 115 16.10 -14.18 2.09
CA SER A 115 14.69 -14.40 1.78
C SER A 115 14.52 -15.23 0.51
N ALA A 116 15.33 -14.98 -0.53
CA ALA A 116 15.29 -15.73 -1.77
C ALA A 116 15.64 -17.22 -1.57
N ARG A 117 16.68 -17.52 -0.78
CA ARG A 117 17.02 -18.93 -0.46
C ARG A 117 15.89 -19.64 0.25
N ARG A 118 15.31 -19.02 1.29
CA ARG A 118 14.17 -19.60 2.04
C ARG A 118 12.94 -19.80 1.16
N LEU A 119 12.68 -18.84 0.26
CA LEU A 119 11.59 -18.94 -0.69
C LEU A 119 11.77 -20.12 -1.65
N LYS A 120 13.00 -20.37 -2.11
CA LYS A 120 13.30 -21.47 -3.00
C LYS A 120 12.98 -22.84 -2.38
N GLU A 121 13.28 -22.99 -1.08
CA GLU A 121 13.07 -24.23 -0.32
C GLU A 121 11.61 -24.43 0.11
N MET A 122 10.82 -23.37 0.22
CA MET A 122 9.43 -23.40 0.68
C MET A 122 8.47 -23.90 -0.41
N SER A 123 7.51 -24.75 -0.05
CA SER A 123 6.45 -25.17 -0.95
C SER A 123 5.51 -23.99 -1.30
N ALA A 124 4.82 -24.09 -2.44
CA ALA A 124 3.85 -23.06 -2.83
C ALA A 124 2.63 -23.00 -1.88
N ASP A 125 2.24 -24.15 -1.31
CA ASP A 125 1.13 -24.24 -0.38
C ASP A 125 1.48 -23.62 0.99
N ASP A 126 2.67 -23.93 1.53
CA ASP A 126 3.12 -23.29 2.78
C ASP A 126 3.28 -21.76 2.62
N LEU A 127 3.77 -21.31 1.45
CA LEU A 127 3.87 -19.89 1.15
C LEU A 127 2.50 -19.23 1.11
N TYR A 128 1.51 -19.90 0.50
CA TYR A 128 0.13 -19.42 0.45
C TYR A 128 -0.49 -19.35 1.84
N ASP A 129 -0.41 -20.41 2.63
CA ASP A 129 -1.04 -20.49 3.96
C ASP A 129 -0.51 -19.41 4.90
N GLN A 130 0.83 -19.24 4.94
CA GLN A 130 1.44 -18.18 5.74
C GLN A 130 1.08 -16.77 5.25
N SER A 131 0.96 -16.59 3.94
CA SER A 131 0.56 -15.30 3.37
C SER A 131 -0.91 -14.99 3.61
N LEU A 132 -1.78 -16.01 3.59
CA LEU A 132 -3.20 -15.88 3.91
C LEU A 132 -3.39 -15.47 5.39
N GLU A 133 -2.62 -16.06 6.31
CA GLU A 133 -2.64 -15.65 7.73
C GLU A 133 -2.27 -14.17 7.90
N ARG A 134 -1.22 -13.70 7.19
CA ARG A 134 -0.82 -12.28 7.21
C ARG A 134 -1.90 -11.39 6.62
N LEU A 135 -2.53 -11.81 5.52
CA LEU A 135 -3.63 -11.09 4.89
C LEU A 135 -4.83 -10.94 5.83
N HIS A 136 -5.24 -12.01 6.50
CA HIS A 136 -6.32 -11.96 7.48
C HIS A 136 -6.01 -11.00 8.64
N ARG A 137 -4.74 -10.96 9.08
CA ARG A 137 -4.29 -10.04 10.14
C ARG A 137 -4.43 -8.59 9.74
N VAL A 138 -3.99 -8.20 8.53
CA VAL A 138 -4.13 -6.81 8.07
C VAL A 138 -5.58 -6.43 7.79
N ILE A 139 -6.39 -7.35 7.29
CA ILE A 139 -7.85 -7.13 7.12
C ILE A 139 -8.49 -6.84 8.48
N ALA A 140 -8.18 -7.62 9.52
CA ALA A 140 -8.69 -7.38 10.88
C ALA A 140 -8.27 -6.03 11.47
N GLN A 141 -7.23 -5.40 10.91
CA GLN A 141 -6.74 -4.06 11.27
C GLN A 141 -7.29 -2.94 10.38
N GLY A 142 -8.23 -3.25 9.48
CA GLY A 142 -8.92 -2.25 8.66
C GLY A 142 -8.50 -2.19 7.20
N THR A 143 -7.54 -2.98 6.74
CA THR A 143 -7.15 -3.01 5.32
C THR A 143 -8.27 -3.60 4.47
N GLY A 144 -8.80 -2.81 3.54
CA GLY A 144 -9.88 -3.18 2.62
C GLY A 144 -9.46 -3.27 1.16
N ALA A 145 -8.21 -2.91 0.84
CA ALA A 145 -7.54 -3.16 -0.43
C ALA A 145 -6.04 -3.18 -0.21
N ILE A 146 -5.31 -4.00 -0.98
CA ILE A 146 -3.87 -4.16 -0.80
C ILE A 146 -3.15 -4.40 -2.13
N GLU A 147 -1.97 -3.80 -2.28
CA GLU A 147 -1.01 -4.16 -3.31
C GLU A 147 0.03 -5.12 -2.73
N ILE A 148 0.33 -6.20 -3.44
CA ILE A 148 1.34 -7.18 -3.05
C ILE A 148 2.37 -7.32 -4.17
N LYS A 149 3.64 -7.07 -3.84
CA LYS A 149 4.76 -7.16 -4.76
C LYS A 149 5.47 -8.51 -4.63
N SER A 150 5.99 -9.05 -5.74
CA SER A 150 7.01 -10.11 -5.74
C SER A 150 8.37 -9.55 -5.31
N GLY A 151 9.49 -10.13 -5.72
CA GLY A 151 10.82 -9.55 -5.52
C GLY A 151 11.69 -10.26 -4.50
N TYR A 152 11.25 -11.40 -3.98
CA TYR A 152 12.07 -12.31 -3.17
C TYR A 152 12.39 -13.62 -3.89
N GLY A 153 11.94 -13.79 -5.15
CA GLY A 153 12.31 -14.94 -5.97
C GLY A 153 13.72 -14.81 -6.52
N LEU A 154 14.00 -13.66 -7.15
CA LEU A 154 15.25 -13.31 -7.82
C LEU A 154 15.67 -14.28 -8.93
N ASP A 155 14.87 -15.28 -9.23
CA ASP A 155 14.95 -16.16 -10.40
C ASP A 155 13.53 -16.36 -10.98
N LEU A 156 13.46 -16.96 -12.17
CA LEU A 156 12.20 -17.15 -12.86
C LEU A 156 11.18 -17.94 -12.04
N GLU A 157 11.58 -19.08 -11.49
CA GLU A 157 10.66 -19.96 -10.76
C GLU A 157 10.23 -19.37 -9.42
N GLY A 158 11.14 -18.68 -8.73
CA GLY A 158 10.84 -17.98 -7.48
C GLY A 158 9.84 -16.82 -7.67
N GLU A 159 10.06 -15.98 -8.69
CA GLU A 159 9.14 -14.87 -9.01
C GLU A 159 7.76 -15.39 -9.44
N LEU A 160 7.70 -16.42 -10.30
CA LEU A 160 6.44 -17.05 -10.69
C LEU A 160 5.72 -17.69 -9.49
N LYS A 161 6.47 -18.35 -8.58
CA LYS A 161 5.89 -18.91 -7.34
C LYS A 161 5.22 -17.82 -6.52
N MET A 162 5.88 -16.69 -6.31
CA MET A 162 5.31 -15.56 -5.57
C MET A 162 4.06 -15.00 -6.25
N LEU A 163 4.13 -14.69 -7.53
CA LEU A 163 3.02 -14.11 -8.27
C LEU A 163 1.82 -15.06 -8.38
N ARG A 164 2.05 -16.35 -8.56
CA ARG A 164 0.98 -17.36 -8.53
C ARG A 164 0.35 -17.49 -7.13
N THR A 165 1.15 -17.31 -6.06
CA THR A 165 0.63 -17.22 -4.69
C THR A 165 -0.24 -15.98 -4.52
N ILE A 166 0.19 -14.82 -5.03
CA ILE A 166 -0.61 -13.58 -5.01
C ILE A 166 -1.93 -13.77 -5.77
N ARG A 167 -1.92 -14.43 -6.94
CA ARG A 167 -3.13 -14.76 -7.69
C ARG A 167 -4.09 -15.63 -6.87
N ARG A 168 -3.61 -16.68 -6.19
CA ARG A 168 -4.44 -17.51 -5.30
C ARG A 168 -5.05 -16.71 -4.16
N LEU A 169 -4.29 -15.78 -3.56
CA LEU A 169 -4.83 -14.85 -2.53
C LEU A 169 -5.93 -13.96 -3.13
N LYS A 170 -5.71 -13.38 -4.31
CA LYS A 170 -6.66 -12.51 -5.00
C LYS A 170 -7.99 -13.23 -5.33
N GLU A 171 -7.94 -14.50 -5.71
CA GLU A 171 -9.10 -15.32 -6.02
C GLU A 171 -9.94 -15.67 -4.77
N ASN A 172 -9.32 -15.72 -3.59
CA ASN A 172 -9.97 -16.18 -2.35
C ASN A 172 -10.17 -15.07 -1.31
N ALA A 173 -9.61 -13.88 -1.51
CA ALA A 173 -9.71 -12.78 -0.55
C ALA A 173 -11.05 -12.03 -0.65
N PRO A 174 -11.59 -11.54 0.48
CA PRO A 174 -12.78 -10.69 0.48
C PRO A 174 -12.49 -9.23 0.10
N ILE A 175 -11.25 -8.88 -0.24
CA ILE A 175 -10.80 -7.53 -0.59
C ILE A 175 -10.07 -7.53 -1.92
N PRO A 176 -10.06 -6.43 -2.68
CA PRO A 176 -9.24 -6.28 -3.88
C PRO A 176 -7.75 -6.41 -3.58
N ILE A 177 -7.05 -7.20 -4.39
CA ILE A 177 -5.59 -7.32 -4.37
C ILE A 177 -5.06 -6.92 -5.74
N LYS A 178 -4.04 -6.06 -5.77
CA LYS A 178 -3.24 -5.72 -6.94
C LYS A 178 -1.88 -6.42 -6.86
N ALA A 179 -1.43 -6.98 -7.96
CA ALA A 179 -0.17 -7.71 -8.03
C ALA A 179 0.89 -6.89 -8.79
N THR A 180 2.10 -6.83 -8.23
CA THR A 180 3.23 -6.10 -8.81
C THR A 180 4.40 -7.06 -9.04
N PHE A 181 4.92 -7.07 -10.27
CA PHE A 181 6.14 -7.78 -10.61
C PHE A 181 7.36 -6.93 -10.26
N LEU A 182 8.20 -7.40 -9.33
CA LEU A 182 9.38 -6.70 -8.80
C LEU A 182 10.65 -7.59 -8.82
N ALA A 183 10.92 -8.33 -9.88
CA ALA A 183 12.19 -9.08 -9.96
C ALA A 183 13.42 -8.15 -9.84
N ALA A 184 13.27 -6.88 -10.24
CA ALA A 184 14.30 -5.85 -10.10
C ALA A 184 14.38 -5.26 -8.68
N HIS A 185 14.39 -6.12 -7.65
CA HIS A 185 14.49 -5.74 -6.23
C HIS A 185 15.94 -5.82 -5.71
N ALA A 186 16.69 -6.81 -6.16
CA ALA A 186 18.13 -6.96 -5.88
C ALA A 186 18.78 -7.83 -6.94
N TYR A 187 20.09 -7.72 -7.08
CA TYR A 187 20.86 -8.65 -7.92
C TYR A 187 21.15 -9.95 -7.16
N PRO A 188 20.80 -11.13 -7.71
CA PRO A 188 21.23 -12.41 -7.14
C PRO A 188 22.74 -12.57 -7.22
N LEU A 189 23.30 -13.42 -6.34
CA LEU A 189 24.76 -13.56 -6.20
C LEU A 189 25.47 -13.94 -7.51
N GLU A 190 24.86 -14.80 -8.30
CA GLU A 190 25.36 -15.27 -9.60
C GLU A 190 25.46 -14.15 -10.65
N TYR A 191 24.65 -13.09 -10.49
CA TYR A 191 24.63 -11.94 -11.38
C TYR A 191 25.38 -10.72 -10.83
N LYS A 192 26.01 -10.82 -9.66
CA LYS A 192 26.71 -9.68 -9.03
C LYS A 192 27.78 -9.05 -9.94
N GLN A 193 28.46 -9.86 -10.77
CA GLN A 193 29.45 -9.44 -11.74
C GLN A 193 28.90 -9.33 -13.17
N ASN A 194 27.64 -9.65 -13.37
CA ASN A 194 26.96 -9.61 -14.67
C ASN A 194 25.55 -9.01 -14.53
N LYS A 195 25.48 -7.78 -14.07
CA LYS A 195 24.20 -7.05 -13.88
C LYS A 195 23.36 -7.02 -15.14
N GLU A 196 23.99 -6.79 -16.30
CA GLU A 196 23.36 -6.80 -17.62
C GLU A 196 22.67 -8.13 -17.92
N GLY A 197 23.30 -9.24 -17.58
CA GLY A 197 22.71 -10.57 -17.75
C GLY A 197 21.41 -10.74 -16.93
N TYR A 198 21.34 -10.17 -15.73
CA TYR A 198 20.12 -10.23 -14.92
C TYR A 198 19.00 -9.33 -15.47
N VAL A 199 19.33 -8.12 -15.91
CA VAL A 199 18.36 -7.25 -16.58
C VAL A 199 17.79 -7.94 -17.83
N ASN A 200 18.63 -8.59 -18.62
CA ASN A 200 18.19 -9.35 -19.79
C ASN A 200 17.33 -10.56 -19.42
N LEU A 201 17.62 -11.26 -18.32
CA LEU A 201 16.78 -12.35 -17.78
C LEU A 201 15.37 -11.83 -17.39
N ILE A 202 15.31 -10.69 -16.70
CA ILE A 202 14.03 -10.04 -16.34
C ILE A 202 13.24 -9.73 -17.61
N ILE A 203 13.85 -9.05 -18.60
CA ILE A 203 13.17 -8.53 -19.78
C ILE A 203 12.78 -9.66 -20.74
N ASN A 204 13.67 -10.60 -21.01
CA ASN A 204 13.51 -11.56 -22.10
C ASN A 204 12.92 -12.91 -21.69
N GLU A 205 12.97 -13.25 -20.38
CA GLU A 205 12.49 -14.54 -19.91
C GLU A 205 11.37 -14.41 -18.86
N MET A 206 11.59 -13.63 -17.77
CA MET A 206 10.60 -13.51 -16.69
C MET A 206 9.35 -12.75 -17.17
N LEU A 207 9.53 -11.55 -17.70
CA LEU A 207 8.44 -10.66 -18.07
C LEU A 207 7.48 -11.26 -19.10
N PRO A 208 7.94 -11.93 -20.19
CA PRO A 208 7.04 -12.61 -21.11
C PRO A 208 6.15 -13.68 -20.46
N LYS A 209 6.70 -14.43 -19.48
CA LYS A 209 5.94 -15.45 -18.75
C LYS A 209 4.95 -14.84 -17.78
N VAL A 210 5.35 -13.81 -17.03
CA VAL A 210 4.47 -13.05 -16.12
C VAL A 210 3.29 -12.47 -16.88
N ALA A 211 3.55 -11.82 -18.01
CA ALA A 211 2.52 -11.22 -18.87
C ALA A 211 1.66 -12.31 -19.55
N GLY A 212 2.27 -13.38 -20.05
CA GLY A 212 1.54 -14.48 -20.70
C GLY A 212 0.56 -15.19 -19.77
N GLU A 213 0.84 -15.26 -18.47
CA GLU A 213 -0.07 -15.80 -17.46
C GLU A 213 -1.00 -14.73 -16.83
N GLY A 214 -0.85 -13.45 -17.15
CA GLY A 214 -1.62 -12.36 -16.56
C GLY A 214 -1.44 -12.24 -15.04
N LEU A 215 -0.21 -12.38 -14.54
CA LEU A 215 0.08 -12.51 -13.12
C LEU A 215 0.22 -11.17 -12.39
N ALA A 216 0.44 -10.07 -13.09
CA ALA A 216 0.65 -8.76 -12.49
C ALA A 216 -0.04 -7.65 -13.29
N GLU A 217 -0.48 -6.61 -12.60
CA GLU A 217 -0.97 -5.37 -13.18
C GLU A 217 0.15 -4.32 -13.30
N TYR A 218 1.14 -4.40 -12.43
CA TYR A 218 2.20 -3.40 -12.29
C TYR A 218 3.59 -4.02 -12.43
N ILE A 219 4.55 -3.19 -12.83
CA ILE A 219 5.97 -3.48 -12.81
C ILE A 219 6.68 -2.46 -11.92
N ASP A 220 7.60 -2.93 -11.09
CA ASP A 220 8.34 -2.09 -10.16
C ASP A 220 9.84 -2.37 -10.23
N VAL A 221 10.65 -1.37 -9.91
CA VAL A 221 12.10 -1.43 -9.88
C VAL A 221 12.61 -0.71 -8.65
N PHE A 222 13.54 -1.31 -7.92
CA PHE A 222 14.27 -0.62 -6.87
C PHE A 222 15.37 0.25 -7.50
N CYS A 223 14.98 1.48 -7.86
CA CYS A 223 15.86 2.46 -8.49
C CYS A 223 16.75 3.14 -7.44
N GLU A 224 17.90 2.55 -7.15
CA GLU A 224 18.77 3.02 -6.10
C GLU A 224 20.25 2.75 -6.42
N ARG A 225 21.13 3.61 -5.90
CA ARG A 225 22.59 3.46 -6.07
C ARG A 225 23.06 2.11 -5.53
N GLY A 226 23.76 1.36 -6.37
CA GLY A 226 24.24 0.01 -6.03
C GLY A 226 23.27 -1.12 -6.31
N PHE A 227 22.01 -0.79 -6.57
CA PHE A 227 20.96 -1.68 -7.08
C PHE A 227 20.72 -1.42 -8.56
N PHE A 228 19.50 -1.12 -8.98
CA PHE A 228 19.19 -0.75 -10.37
C PHE A 228 19.30 0.77 -10.52
N GLU A 229 20.14 1.24 -11.42
CA GLU A 229 20.31 2.65 -11.69
C GLU A 229 19.30 3.11 -12.76
N VAL A 230 19.31 4.41 -13.08
CA VAL A 230 18.32 5.02 -13.99
C VAL A 230 18.22 4.29 -15.33
N ALA A 231 19.37 3.97 -15.97
CA ALA A 231 19.36 3.34 -17.28
C ALA A 231 18.76 1.92 -17.29
N GLU A 232 19.06 1.12 -16.28
CA GLU A 232 18.50 -0.22 -16.12
C GLU A 232 17.02 -0.14 -15.77
N THR A 233 16.65 0.81 -14.90
CA THR A 233 15.26 1.08 -14.54
C THR A 233 14.42 1.43 -15.77
N GLU A 234 14.86 2.37 -16.59
CA GLU A 234 14.14 2.77 -17.80
C GLU A 234 13.93 1.59 -18.77
N ARG A 235 14.95 0.76 -18.98
CA ARG A 235 14.84 -0.43 -19.85
C ARG A 235 13.82 -1.44 -19.34
N ILE A 236 13.79 -1.70 -18.04
CA ILE A 236 12.85 -2.63 -17.42
C ILE A 236 11.43 -2.07 -17.51
N LEU A 237 11.23 -0.79 -17.20
CA LEU A 237 9.92 -0.14 -17.31
C LEU A 237 9.41 -0.11 -18.76
N GLU A 238 10.28 0.20 -19.74
CA GLU A 238 9.93 0.15 -21.16
C GLU A 238 9.47 -1.25 -21.58
N ALA A 239 10.18 -2.29 -21.13
CA ALA A 239 9.80 -3.66 -21.41
C ALA A 239 8.44 -4.01 -20.79
N GLY A 240 8.21 -3.65 -19.51
CA GLY A 240 6.94 -3.87 -18.84
C GLY A 240 5.77 -3.16 -19.50
N TRP A 241 6.00 -1.91 -19.93
CA TRP A 241 4.99 -1.11 -20.66
C TRP A 241 4.53 -1.80 -21.95
N LYS A 242 5.43 -2.41 -22.69
CA LYS A 242 5.10 -3.17 -23.92
C LYS A 242 4.16 -4.35 -23.67
N TYR A 243 4.14 -4.87 -22.45
CA TYR A 243 3.22 -5.93 -21.98
C TYR A 243 2.00 -5.37 -21.24
N GLY A 244 1.82 -4.04 -21.16
CA GLY A 244 0.68 -3.40 -20.53
C GLY A 244 0.79 -3.28 -19.00
N LEU A 245 1.94 -3.58 -18.41
CA LEU A 245 2.18 -3.39 -16.99
C LEU A 245 2.46 -1.91 -16.70
N LYS A 246 1.78 -1.35 -15.70
CA LYS A 246 1.97 0.05 -15.33
C LYS A 246 3.15 0.22 -14.38
N PRO A 247 4.00 1.25 -14.57
CA PRO A 247 5.17 1.46 -13.73
C PRO A 247 4.83 1.89 -12.31
N LYS A 248 5.59 1.38 -11.36
CA LYS A 248 5.81 1.89 -10.01
C LYS A 248 7.31 1.85 -9.73
N ILE A 249 7.81 2.63 -8.78
CA ILE A 249 9.26 2.67 -8.51
C ILE A 249 9.51 2.83 -7.01
N HIS A 250 10.33 1.95 -6.44
CA HIS A 250 11.03 2.25 -5.19
C HIS A 250 12.08 3.31 -5.50
N ALA A 251 11.94 4.49 -4.94
CA ALA A 251 12.73 5.66 -5.32
C ALA A 251 13.24 6.43 -4.12
N ASN A 252 14.49 6.84 -4.19
CA ASN A 252 15.08 7.79 -3.25
C ASN A 252 14.97 7.36 -1.77
N GLN A 253 15.11 6.06 -1.49
CA GLN A 253 15.11 5.52 -0.12
C GLN A 253 16.43 5.82 0.59
N LEU A 254 17.56 5.54 -0.06
CA LEU A 254 18.90 5.68 0.52
C LEU A 254 19.61 6.92 0.01
N TYR A 255 19.38 7.29 -1.25
CA TYR A 255 20.00 8.44 -1.92
C TYR A 255 19.02 9.07 -2.92
N ALA A 256 19.25 10.33 -3.29
CA ALA A 256 18.58 10.96 -4.42
C ALA A 256 19.15 10.37 -5.74
N SER A 257 18.64 9.20 -6.12
CA SER A 257 19.17 8.36 -7.21
C SER A 257 18.55 8.63 -8.59
N GLY A 258 17.64 9.63 -8.70
CA GLY A 258 16.94 9.96 -9.94
C GLY A 258 15.68 9.14 -10.19
N GLY A 259 15.30 8.24 -9.28
CA GLY A 259 14.11 7.38 -9.41
C GLY A 259 12.80 8.17 -9.49
N VAL A 260 12.70 9.31 -8.81
CA VAL A 260 11.53 10.21 -8.89
C VAL A 260 11.37 10.78 -10.30
N GLN A 261 12.45 11.28 -10.89
CA GLN A 261 12.45 11.86 -12.25
C GLN A 261 12.10 10.79 -13.30
N VAL A 262 12.62 9.57 -13.14
CA VAL A 262 12.24 8.42 -13.98
C VAL A 262 10.76 8.10 -13.84
N GLY A 263 10.23 8.07 -12.60
CA GLY A 263 8.81 7.81 -12.34
C GLY A 263 7.91 8.82 -13.05
N VAL A 264 8.22 10.11 -12.96
CA VAL A 264 7.48 11.16 -13.65
C VAL A 264 7.57 11.01 -15.17
N LYS A 265 8.77 10.76 -15.71
CA LYS A 265 9.00 10.55 -17.14
C LYS A 265 8.17 9.40 -17.72
N TRP A 266 8.03 8.31 -16.97
CA TRP A 266 7.30 7.11 -17.39
C TRP A 266 5.83 7.10 -16.95
N ASN A 267 5.31 8.22 -16.41
CA ASN A 267 3.96 8.31 -15.85
C ASN A 267 3.65 7.15 -14.89
N ALA A 268 4.61 6.85 -14.01
CA ALA A 268 4.44 5.83 -13.01
C ALA A 268 3.23 6.15 -12.13
N LEU A 269 2.48 5.12 -11.72
CA LEU A 269 1.35 5.30 -10.80
C LEU A 269 1.82 5.90 -9.48
N SER A 270 2.97 5.43 -8.98
CA SER A 270 3.59 5.99 -7.79
C SER A 270 5.12 5.90 -7.84
N VAL A 271 5.75 6.75 -7.05
CA VAL A 271 7.13 6.63 -6.60
C VAL A 271 7.10 6.50 -5.09
N ASP A 272 7.71 5.43 -4.60
CA ASP A 272 7.50 4.95 -3.24
C ASP A 272 8.79 5.08 -2.42
N HIS A 273 8.72 5.21 -1.09
CA HIS A 273 9.77 5.54 -0.12
C HIS A 273 9.97 7.02 0.10
N LEU A 274 10.84 7.68 -0.67
CA LEU A 274 11.01 9.14 -0.70
C LEU A 274 11.66 9.72 0.57
N GLU A 275 12.49 8.97 1.28
CA GLU A 275 13.27 9.47 2.41
C GLU A 275 14.24 10.59 1.96
N CYS A 276 14.83 10.42 0.77
CA CYS A 276 15.81 11.36 0.20
C CYS A 276 15.19 12.23 -0.89
N VAL A 277 14.24 13.10 -0.51
CA VAL A 277 13.57 14.05 -1.42
C VAL A 277 13.90 15.48 -1.07
N GLY A 278 14.38 16.23 -2.07
CA GLY A 278 14.64 17.66 -2.03
C GLY A 278 13.74 18.44 -2.98
N GLU A 279 14.11 19.70 -3.21
CA GLU A 279 13.39 20.58 -4.14
C GLU A 279 13.34 20.05 -5.58
N PRO A 280 14.45 19.48 -6.15
CA PRO A 280 14.41 18.96 -7.52
C PRO A 280 13.37 17.85 -7.74
N GLU A 281 13.18 16.97 -6.74
CA GLU A 281 12.20 15.90 -6.81
C GLU A 281 10.77 16.43 -6.68
N ILE A 282 10.54 17.42 -5.79
CA ILE A 282 9.25 18.08 -5.63
C ILE A 282 8.86 18.79 -6.93
N GLU A 283 9.77 19.53 -7.55
CA GLU A 283 9.50 20.20 -8.83
C GLU A 283 9.24 19.19 -9.95
N ALA A 284 9.95 18.07 -10.00
CA ALA A 284 9.66 17.01 -10.95
C ALA A 284 8.25 16.45 -10.76
N LEU A 285 7.83 16.14 -9.52
CA LEU A 285 6.50 15.62 -9.21
C LEU A 285 5.36 16.57 -9.63
N LYS A 286 5.57 17.88 -9.56
CA LYS A 286 4.59 18.89 -10.04
C LYS A 286 4.29 18.81 -11.52
N THR A 287 5.18 18.23 -12.31
CA THR A 287 5.02 18.15 -13.79
C THR A 287 4.22 16.95 -14.26
N GLY A 288 3.86 16.01 -13.36
CA GLY A 288 3.19 14.77 -13.70
C GLY A 288 2.00 14.46 -12.79
N THR A 289 1.50 13.24 -12.92
CA THR A 289 0.39 12.70 -12.12
C THR A 289 0.85 11.58 -11.17
N THR A 290 2.14 11.32 -11.12
CA THR A 290 2.75 10.27 -10.29
C THR A 290 2.51 10.54 -8.81
N MET A 291 1.96 9.55 -8.09
CA MET A 291 1.64 9.64 -6.66
C MET A 291 2.92 9.48 -5.81
N PRO A 292 3.33 10.47 -5.02
CA PRO A 292 4.34 10.26 -3.98
C PRO A 292 3.74 9.40 -2.86
N THR A 293 4.29 8.20 -2.67
CA THR A 293 3.87 7.25 -1.63
C THR A 293 4.95 7.13 -0.56
N LEU A 294 4.63 7.56 0.65
CA LEU A 294 5.56 7.58 1.78
C LEU A 294 5.39 6.32 2.62
N LEU A 295 6.53 5.75 3.06
CA LEU A 295 6.59 4.49 3.81
C LEU A 295 7.23 4.71 5.20
N PRO A 296 6.58 5.50 6.09
CA PRO A 296 7.20 5.90 7.35
C PRO A 296 7.42 4.73 8.32
N GLY A 297 6.75 3.59 8.12
CA GLY A 297 6.98 2.37 8.87
C GLY A 297 8.39 1.81 8.65
N ALA A 298 8.91 1.89 7.41
CA ALA A 298 10.27 1.49 7.08
C ALA A 298 11.30 2.41 7.72
N ALA A 299 11.11 3.74 7.60
CA ALA A 299 11.98 4.72 8.24
C ALA A 299 12.04 4.53 9.76
N PHE A 300 10.89 4.28 10.41
CA PHE A 300 10.79 3.98 11.84
C PHE A 300 11.58 2.74 12.22
N PHE A 301 11.33 1.62 11.56
CA PHE A 301 11.91 0.33 11.92
C PHE A 301 13.42 0.25 11.65
N LEU A 302 13.89 0.96 10.62
CA LEU A 302 15.31 1.02 10.25
C LEU A 302 16.08 2.13 10.98
N GLY A 303 15.38 3.04 11.69
CA GLY A 303 16.01 4.20 12.35
C GLY A 303 16.54 5.24 11.35
N MET A 304 15.87 5.38 10.20
CA MET A 304 16.23 6.34 9.16
C MET A 304 15.56 7.70 9.42
N HIS A 305 15.99 8.74 8.70
CA HIS A 305 15.25 10.00 8.66
C HIS A 305 13.91 9.79 7.94
N TYR A 306 12.92 10.59 8.35
CA TYR A 306 11.59 10.47 7.78
C TYR A 306 11.42 11.30 6.51
N GLN A 307 10.47 10.87 5.69
CA GLN A 307 10.07 11.54 4.47
C GLN A 307 9.54 12.96 4.75
N PRO A 308 9.79 13.95 3.86
CA PRO A 308 9.39 15.33 4.07
C PRO A 308 7.92 15.60 3.68
N ALA A 309 6.95 14.86 4.26
CA ALA A 309 5.53 14.93 3.90
C ALA A 309 4.98 16.37 3.91
N ARG A 310 5.35 17.17 4.93
CA ARG A 310 4.88 18.54 5.03
C ARG A 310 5.30 19.39 3.83
N LYS A 311 6.56 19.26 3.37
CA LYS A 311 7.04 19.98 2.19
C LYS A 311 6.32 19.56 0.92
N ILE A 312 6.04 18.26 0.76
CA ILE A 312 5.33 17.71 -0.41
C ILE A 312 3.89 18.23 -0.43
N ILE A 313 3.18 18.17 0.69
CA ILE A 313 1.79 18.65 0.80
C ILE A 313 1.71 20.16 0.59
N ASP A 314 2.60 20.95 1.22
CA ASP A 314 2.64 22.41 1.11
C ASP A 314 3.02 22.87 -0.31
N ALA A 315 3.74 22.04 -1.07
CA ALA A 315 3.99 22.25 -2.50
C ALA A 315 2.78 22.01 -3.40
N GLY A 316 1.63 21.63 -2.83
CA GLY A 316 0.38 21.39 -3.56
C GLY A 316 0.24 19.97 -4.12
N LEU A 317 1.12 19.04 -3.73
CA LEU A 317 1.11 17.65 -4.21
C LEU A 317 0.18 16.75 -3.38
N PRO A 318 -0.30 15.63 -3.95
CA PRO A 318 -0.93 14.58 -3.17
C PRO A 318 0.12 13.83 -2.36
N VAL A 319 -0.30 13.11 -1.32
CA VAL A 319 0.52 12.13 -0.60
C VAL A 319 -0.31 10.89 -0.37
N CYS A 320 0.28 9.72 -0.65
CA CYS A 320 -0.19 8.42 -0.22
C CYS A 320 0.69 7.91 0.93
N LEU A 321 0.11 7.14 1.84
CA LEU A 321 0.82 6.39 2.88
C LEU A 321 0.58 4.90 2.67
N ALA A 322 1.63 4.10 2.79
CA ALA A 322 1.55 2.64 2.73
C ALA A 322 2.49 1.99 3.73
N THR A 323 2.26 0.72 4.05
CA THR A 323 2.94 0.08 5.18
C THR A 323 4.35 -0.38 4.85
N ASP A 324 4.65 -0.71 3.61
CA ASP A 324 5.84 -1.47 3.23
C ASP A 324 5.95 -2.80 4.02
N TYR A 325 4.81 -3.47 4.25
CA TYR A 325 4.79 -4.69 5.04
C TYR A 325 5.68 -5.78 4.43
N ASN A 326 6.84 -5.98 5.00
CA ASN A 326 7.88 -6.91 4.52
C ASN A 326 8.69 -7.49 5.69
N PRO A 327 9.45 -8.59 5.50
CA PRO A 327 10.16 -9.24 6.60
C PRO A 327 11.41 -8.50 7.09
N GLY A 328 11.90 -7.49 6.38
CA GLY A 328 13.21 -6.87 6.63
C GLY A 328 13.17 -5.46 7.18
N SER A 329 12.48 -4.56 6.46
CA SER A 329 12.46 -3.12 6.76
C SER A 329 11.18 -2.67 7.48
N CYS A 330 10.08 -3.41 7.37
CA CYS A 330 8.85 -3.11 8.09
C CYS A 330 7.99 -4.37 8.31
N PRO A 331 8.21 -5.15 9.38
CA PRO A 331 7.46 -6.39 9.63
C PRO A 331 6.07 -6.15 10.21
N SER A 332 5.40 -5.08 9.78
CA SER A 332 4.09 -4.66 10.27
C SER A 332 3.22 -4.09 9.15
N GLY A 333 2.00 -4.64 8.99
CA GLY A 333 0.94 -4.09 8.14
C GLY A 333 -0.09 -3.26 8.94
N ASN A 334 0.29 -2.73 10.11
CA ASN A 334 -0.60 -2.00 11.00
C ASN A 334 -0.76 -0.54 10.55
N ILE A 335 -1.77 -0.25 9.73
CA ILE A 335 -2.07 1.12 9.28
C ILE A 335 -2.43 2.06 10.44
N PRO A 336 -3.22 1.70 11.47
CA PRO A 336 -3.40 2.56 12.64
C PRO A 336 -2.10 3.05 13.27
N LEU A 337 -1.10 2.18 13.45
CA LEU A 337 0.23 2.60 13.91
C LEU A 337 0.93 3.51 12.90
N LEU A 338 0.80 3.22 11.60
CA LEU A 338 1.36 4.06 10.54
C LEU A 338 0.80 5.49 10.59
N LEU A 339 -0.51 5.64 10.84
CA LEU A 339 -1.16 6.95 11.02
C LEU A 339 -0.56 7.72 12.21
N THR A 340 -0.25 7.03 13.32
CA THR A 340 0.43 7.64 14.47
C THR A 340 1.80 8.17 14.08
N ILE A 341 2.59 7.37 13.37
CA ILE A 341 3.93 7.75 12.89
C ILE A 341 3.81 8.96 11.93
N ALA A 342 2.85 8.94 11.00
CA ALA A 342 2.63 10.03 10.07
C ALA A 342 2.29 11.35 10.79
N CYS A 343 1.42 11.32 11.79
CA CYS A 343 1.08 12.51 12.57
C CYS A 343 2.26 13.01 13.41
N THR A 344 2.95 12.11 14.11
CA THR A 344 3.99 12.48 15.08
C THR A 344 5.32 12.84 14.42
N GLN A 345 5.73 12.11 13.39
CA GLN A 345 7.03 12.25 12.73
C GLN A 345 6.97 13.08 11.44
N LEU A 346 6.00 12.81 10.57
CA LEU A 346 5.87 13.50 9.29
C LEU A 346 5.07 14.81 9.39
N LYS A 347 4.51 15.12 10.56
CA LYS A 347 3.71 16.33 10.83
C LYS A 347 2.47 16.46 9.94
N MET A 348 1.87 15.35 9.60
CA MET A 348 0.57 15.30 8.95
C MET A 348 -0.55 15.49 9.98
N THR A 349 -1.64 16.17 9.61
CA THR A 349 -2.84 16.17 10.45
C THR A 349 -3.52 14.79 10.37
N PRO A 350 -4.38 14.42 11.33
CA PRO A 350 -5.15 13.18 11.25
C PRO A 350 -5.95 13.07 9.95
N GLU A 351 -6.53 14.17 9.47
CA GLU A 351 -7.30 14.24 8.23
C GLU A 351 -6.42 13.96 7.01
N GLU A 352 -5.23 14.56 6.95
CA GLU A 352 -4.25 14.33 5.88
C GLU A 352 -3.81 12.87 5.85
N ALA A 353 -3.52 12.28 7.01
CA ALA A 353 -3.11 10.89 7.14
C ALA A 353 -4.23 9.91 6.74
N ILE A 354 -5.49 10.19 7.11
CA ILE A 354 -6.66 9.39 6.69
C ILE A 354 -6.87 9.48 5.17
N ASN A 355 -6.81 10.68 4.60
CA ASN A 355 -6.90 10.84 3.14
C ASN A 355 -5.80 10.07 2.41
N ALA A 356 -4.60 10.03 2.96
CA ALA A 356 -3.45 9.35 2.38
C ALA A 356 -3.62 7.81 2.32
N VAL A 357 -4.33 7.20 3.28
CA VAL A 357 -4.58 5.74 3.33
C VAL A 357 -5.97 5.34 2.83
N THR A 358 -6.80 6.28 2.39
CA THR A 358 -8.13 6.01 1.85
C THR A 358 -8.21 6.43 0.39
N ILE A 359 -8.63 7.66 0.10
CA ILE A 359 -8.83 8.12 -1.28
C ILE A 359 -7.52 8.12 -2.11
N ASN A 360 -6.40 8.60 -1.54
CA ASN A 360 -5.12 8.61 -2.26
C ASN A 360 -4.51 7.19 -2.36
N GLY A 361 -4.68 6.36 -1.33
CA GLY A 361 -4.31 4.94 -1.39
C GLY A 361 -5.09 4.17 -2.46
N ALA A 362 -6.39 4.43 -2.59
CA ALA A 362 -7.21 3.86 -3.66
C ALA A 362 -6.73 4.34 -5.05
N ALA A 363 -6.42 5.62 -5.20
CA ALA A 363 -5.90 6.19 -6.44
C ALA A 363 -4.54 5.58 -6.84
N ALA A 364 -3.64 5.35 -5.88
CA ALA A 364 -2.33 4.72 -6.10
C ALA A 364 -2.42 3.25 -6.56
N MET A 365 -3.63 2.65 -6.48
CA MET A 365 -3.94 1.29 -6.94
C MET A 365 -5.01 1.25 -8.05
N GLU A 366 -5.43 2.42 -8.59
CA GLU A 366 -6.50 2.51 -9.59
C GLU A 366 -7.83 1.90 -9.12
N LEU A 367 -8.16 2.09 -7.84
CA LEU A 367 -9.39 1.63 -7.20
C LEU A 367 -10.31 2.80 -6.79
N GLU A 368 -9.96 4.05 -7.12
CA GLU A 368 -10.68 5.27 -6.69
C GLU A 368 -12.13 5.33 -7.18
N ARG A 369 -12.46 4.59 -8.25
CA ARG A 369 -13.85 4.45 -8.73
C ARG A 369 -14.67 3.48 -7.93
N GLU A 370 -14.01 2.54 -7.26
CA GLU A 370 -14.67 1.44 -6.55
C GLU A 370 -14.72 1.66 -5.02
N MET A 371 -13.73 2.36 -4.45
CA MET A 371 -13.58 2.52 -3.02
C MET A 371 -12.74 3.76 -2.63
N GLY A 372 -12.35 3.88 -1.35
CA GLY A 372 -11.57 5.00 -0.81
C GLY A 372 -12.41 6.17 -0.32
N THR A 373 -13.70 6.21 -0.67
CA THR A 373 -14.68 7.21 -0.19
C THR A 373 -16.07 6.59 -0.03
N ILE A 374 -16.96 7.26 0.70
CA ILE A 374 -18.37 6.91 0.85
C ILE A 374 -19.16 7.61 -0.26
N LYS A 375 -19.56 6.86 -1.27
CA LYS A 375 -20.32 7.34 -2.43
C LYS A 375 -21.32 6.28 -2.89
N ILE A 376 -22.52 6.70 -3.32
CA ILE A 376 -23.48 5.79 -3.93
C ILE A 376 -22.86 5.15 -5.18
N GLY A 377 -22.94 3.83 -5.27
CA GLY A 377 -22.36 3.02 -6.33
C GLY A 377 -20.99 2.45 -6.04
N LYS A 378 -20.28 2.92 -5.00
CA LYS A 378 -19.01 2.32 -4.56
C LYS A 378 -19.22 1.13 -3.64
N LYS A 379 -18.21 0.27 -3.54
CA LYS A 379 -18.21 -0.90 -2.65
C LYS A 379 -18.32 -0.47 -1.18
N ALA A 380 -19.12 -1.19 -0.43
CA ALA A 380 -19.25 -1.01 1.01
C ALA A 380 -18.11 -1.71 1.78
N ASN A 381 -16.86 -1.42 1.40
CA ASN A 381 -15.68 -1.84 2.16
C ASN A 381 -15.41 -0.78 3.23
N LEU A 382 -15.89 -1.04 4.47
CA LEU A 382 -15.97 -0.04 5.52
C LEU A 382 -15.36 -0.53 6.82
N ILE A 383 -14.86 0.42 7.59
CA ILE A 383 -14.47 0.23 8.99
C ILE A 383 -15.58 0.78 9.87
N LEU A 384 -16.10 -0.06 10.77
CA LEU A 384 -16.83 0.36 11.95
C LEU A 384 -15.84 0.39 13.11
N THR A 385 -15.64 1.55 13.72
CA THR A 385 -14.65 1.71 14.80
C THR A 385 -15.18 1.24 16.15
N ASN A 386 -14.29 1.08 17.12
CA ASN A 386 -14.65 1.12 18.54
C ASN A 386 -15.34 2.46 18.85
N LYS A 387 -16.02 2.57 20.02
CA LYS A 387 -16.59 3.83 20.43
C LYS A 387 -15.49 4.86 20.62
N MET A 388 -15.57 5.99 19.92
CA MET A 388 -14.60 7.09 20.01
C MET A 388 -15.21 8.40 19.61
N GLU A 389 -14.58 9.52 20.02
CA GLU A 389 -15.17 10.83 19.89
C GLU A 389 -14.88 11.53 18.56
N SER A 390 -13.71 11.26 17.97
CA SER A 390 -13.26 11.96 16.77
C SER A 390 -12.28 11.15 15.95
N LEU A 391 -12.05 11.58 14.71
CA LEU A 391 -11.06 10.99 13.80
C LEU A 391 -9.64 11.00 14.39
N ALA A 392 -9.30 12.09 15.11
CA ALA A 392 -7.99 12.26 15.72
C ALA A 392 -7.68 11.18 16.80
N TYR A 393 -8.72 10.53 17.35
CA TYR A 393 -8.52 9.46 18.33
C TYR A 393 -7.82 8.24 17.72
N ILE A 394 -7.98 7.99 16.42
CA ILE A 394 -7.34 6.85 15.73
C ILE A 394 -5.81 6.90 15.85
N PRO A 395 -5.11 7.97 15.42
CA PRO A 395 -3.66 8.06 15.60
C PRO A 395 -3.23 8.37 17.05
N TYR A 396 -4.11 8.89 17.90
CA TYR A 396 -3.80 9.19 19.30
C TYR A 396 -3.71 7.93 20.15
N ASP A 397 -4.60 6.97 19.97
CA ASP A 397 -4.67 5.70 20.70
C ASP A 397 -3.72 4.66 20.10
N TYR A 398 -2.44 5.06 19.94
CA TYR A 398 -1.44 4.26 19.25
C TYR A 398 -1.22 2.90 19.94
N GLY A 399 -1.01 1.87 19.12
CA GLY A 399 -0.79 0.51 19.60
C GLY A 399 -2.07 -0.31 19.78
N ASN A 400 -3.23 0.34 19.87
CA ASN A 400 -4.53 -0.33 19.91
C ASN A 400 -5.13 -0.46 18.50
N ASN A 401 -6.00 -1.46 18.32
CA ASN A 401 -6.76 -1.61 17.08
C ASN A 401 -8.07 -0.81 17.20
N PRO A 402 -8.25 0.25 16.40
CA PRO A 402 -9.48 1.06 16.43
C PRO A 402 -10.67 0.36 15.78
N VAL A 403 -10.46 -0.76 15.07
CA VAL A 403 -11.47 -1.47 14.28
C VAL A 403 -12.27 -2.42 15.18
N ALA A 404 -13.55 -2.16 15.32
CA ALA A 404 -14.49 -3.08 15.97
C ALA A 404 -14.98 -4.16 14.99
N GLN A 405 -15.24 -3.75 13.73
CA GLN A 405 -15.73 -4.65 12.70
C GLN A 405 -15.36 -4.13 11.32
N MET A 406 -14.96 -5.06 10.43
CA MET A 406 -14.87 -4.82 9.00
C MET A 406 -16.18 -5.20 8.33
N ILE A 407 -16.69 -4.31 7.51
CA ILE A 407 -17.80 -4.57 6.61
C ILE A 407 -17.21 -4.70 5.22
N LEU A 408 -17.26 -5.90 4.66
CA LEU A 408 -16.65 -6.23 3.39
C LEU A 408 -17.70 -6.76 2.43
N ASN A 409 -17.53 -6.43 1.17
CA ASN A 409 -18.33 -7.02 0.10
C ASN A 409 -17.92 -8.50 -0.03
N LYS A 410 -18.84 -9.41 0.26
CA LYS A 410 -18.70 -10.85 0.02
C LYS A 410 -19.22 -11.21 -1.35
#